data_49176672a232081bfca07f14c7c9e64c
#
_entry.id   49176672a232081bfca07f14c7c9e64c
#
_cell.length_a   1.000
_cell.length_b   1.000
_cell.length_c   1.000
_cell.angle_alpha   90.00
_cell.angle_beta   90.00
_cell.angle_gamma   90.00
#
_symmetry.space_group_name_H-M   'P 1'
#
loop_
_entity.id
_entity.type
_entity.pdbx_description
1 polymer ?
#
loop_
_entity_poly.entity_id
_entity_poly.type
_entity_poly.pdbx_seq_one_letter_code
_entity_poly.pdbx_strand_id
1 'polypeptide(L)'
;MKVNAIPIKKETELNFHKLMDMVQPDDSLLLLMYGSPDPDAIASAMALREILQRTKGLSKSAFVSTEPLDRQQNIELVSCLHLDIQRMNQVDVASYRVTALLDAQPSFFTHFPDALRPQIVFDHHPYEGQWSAELMDVRPNYGALSSILTEYLLCSRIKIPRNLHTALLYGIKTDTDNFDRATIIEDISAYAYHTKYANMPLIRRIELNQTPDRFLKYFHYAYHHMNNFRGRRICFLGNVESADVCVQIADFYLHLIGTYYVVVTGIVQDKLIIIFRGDGYRQNCGAIAQKAF
;
A
#
# COMPACT_ATOMS: atom_id res chain seq x y z
N MET A 1 7.93 -27.68 11.51
CA MET A 1 8.86 -27.11 10.54
C MET A 1 9.65 -25.99 11.22
N LYS A 2 10.98 -26.07 11.28
CA LYS A 2 11.81 -24.91 11.60
C LYS A 2 11.69 -23.98 10.38
N VAL A 3 10.95 -22.89 10.49
CA VAL A 3 11.04 -21.82 9.50
C VAL A 3 12.46 -21.33 9.60
N ASN A 4 13.26 -21.54 8.56
CA ASN A 4 14.60 -20.99 8.48
C ASN A 4 14.52 -19.49 8.78
N ALA A 5 15.53 -18.94 9.45
CA ALA A 5 15.62 -17.51 9.70
C ALA A 5 15.48 -16.80 8.34
N ILE A 6 14.68 -15.73 8.27
CA ILE A 6 14.61 -14.88 7.07
C ILE A 6 16.03 -14.44 6.78
N PRO A 7 16.58 -14.68 5.59
CA PRO A 7 17.89 -14.19 5.25
C PRO A 7 17.84 -12.65 5.14
N ILE A 8 18.60 -11.97 5.98
CA ILE A 8 18.75 -10.51 5.87
C ILE A 8 19.78 -10.26 4.77
N LYS A 9 19.44 -9.41 3.81
CA LYS A 9 20.38 -9.04 2.75
C LYS A 9 21.46 -8.09 3.30
N LYS A 10 22.68 -8.23 2.80
CA LYS A 10 23.80 -7.37 3.18
C LYS A 10 23.50 -5.88 2.92
N GLU A 11 22.75 -5.60 1.86
CA GLU A 11 22.28 -4.26 1.55
C GLU A 11 21.38 -3.70 2.65
N THR A 12 20.46 -4.51 3.20
CA THR A 12 19.60 -4.12 4.33
C THR A 12 20.44 -3.79 5.57
N GLU A 13 21.46 -4.59 5.88
CA GLU A 13 22.34 -4.32 7.01
C GLU A 13 23.08 -2.97 6.85
N LEU A 14 23.62 -2.71 5.66
CA LEU A 14 24.29 -1.44 5.34
C LEU A 14 23.33 -0.25 5.45
N ASN A 15 22.16 -0.36 4.83
CA ASN A 15 21.14 0.70 4.86
C ASN A 15 20.57 0.90 6.26
N PHE A 16 20.45 -0.17 7.06
CA PHE A 16 20.04 -0.07 8.46
C PHE A 16 21.04 0.73 9.29
N HIS A 17 22.35 0.47 9.15
CA HIS A 17 23.38 1.26 9.82
C HIS A 17 23.30 2.73 9.40
N LYS A 18 23.16 2.99 8.10
CA LYS A 18 23.00 4.35 7.58
C LYS A 18 21.76 5.05 8.17
N LEU A 19 20.64 4.35 8.26
CA LEU A 19 19.42 4.85 8.91
C LEU A 19 19.67 5.22 10.37
N MET A 20 20.41 4.36 11.09
CA MET A 20 20.76 4.63 12.49
C MET A 20 21.71 5.82 12.64
N ASP A 21 22.62 6.06 11.72
CA ASP A 21 23.56 7.18 11.79
C ASP A 21 22.90 8.52 11.47
N MET A 22 21.94 8.54 10.54
CA MET A 22 21.32 9.78 10.07
C MET A 22 20.19 10.29 10.97
N VAL A 23 19.49 9.42 11.71
CA VAL A 23 18.38 9.84 12.59
C VAL A 23 18.83 9.98 14.03
N GLN A 24 18.54 11.13 14.65
CA GLN A 24 18.91 11.44 16.03
C GLN A 24 17.69 11.34 16.98
N PRO A 25 17.91 11.15 18.30
CA PRO A 25 16.81 10.99 19.26
C PRO A 25 15.80 12.13 19.32
N ASP A 26 16.26 13.36 19.09
CA ASP A 26 15.44 14.60 19.14
C ASP A 26 14.83 14.96 17.80
N ASP A 27 15.05 14.15 16.77
CA ASP A 27 14.42 14.39 15.48
C ASP A 27 12.92 14.16 15.54
N SER A 28 12.21 14.84 14.66
CA SER A 28 10.79 14.59 14.37
C SER A 28 10.67 13.95 12.99
N LEU A 29 9.84 12.90 12.91
CA LEU A 29 9.71 12.06 11.72
C LEU A 29 8.36 12.26 11.04
N LEU A 30 8.35 12.67 9.79
CA LEU A 30 7.20 12.64 8.91
C LEU A 30 7.23 11.34 8.08
N LEU A 31 6.22 10.51 8.23
CA LEU A 31 6.02 9.29 7.46
C LEU A 31 5.01 9.60 6.36
N LEU A 32 5.50 9.90 5.18
CA LEU A 32 4.70 10.33 4.04
C LEU A 32 4.34 9.13 3.15
N MET A 33 3.07 9.02 2.83
CA MET A 33 2.51 8.03 1.90
C MET A 33 1.80 8.75 0.76
N TYR A 34 2.03 8.30 -0.48
CA TYR A 34 1.43 8.92 -1.66
C TYR A 34 0.00 8.43 -1.90
N GLY A 35 -0.88 9.30 -2.38
CA GLY A 35 -2.26 8.94 -2.69
C GLY A 35 -3.09 8.60 -1.45
N SER A 36 -4.09 7.75 -1.65
CA SER A 36 -4.83 7.05 -0.61
C SER A 36 -4.03 5.81 -0.23
N PRO A 37 -3.34 5.80 0.94
CA PRO A 37 -2.38 4.75 1.26
C PRO A 37 -3.06 3.39 1.37
N ASP A 38 -2.41 2.40 0.83
CA ASP A 38 -2.83 1.01 0.91
C ASP A 38 -2.27 0.31 2.18
N PRO A 39 -2.62 -0.95 2.42
CA PRO A 39 -2.14 -1.67 3.60
C PRO A 39 -0.62 -1.82 3.65
N ASP A 40 0.06 -1.88 2.50
CA ASP A 40 1.52 -2.04 2.45
C ASP A 40 2.25 -0.76 2.85
N ALA A 41 1.85 0.39 2.29
CA ALA A 41 2.33 1.70 2.70
C ALA A 41 2.12 1.95 4.20
N ILE A 42 0.89 1.65 4.71
CA ILE A 42 0.53 1.84 6.11
C ILE A 42 1.40 0.96 7.02
N ALA A 43 1.53 -0.32 6.73
CA ALA A 43 2.32 -1.26 7.53
C ALA A 43 3.81 -0.90 7.52
N SER A 44 4.33 -0.48 6.37
CA SER A 44 5.71 -0.05 6.21
C SER A 44 6.01 1.22 7.00
N ALA A 45 5.11 2.19 6.98
CA ALA A 45 5.22 3.39 7.80
C ALA A 45 5.20 3.05 9.31
N MET A 46 4.32 2.13 9.74
CA MET A 46 4.30 1.63 11.12
C MET A 46 5.62 0.96 11.51
N ALA A 47 6.20 0.15 10.60
CA ALA A 47 7.46 -0.56 10.84
C ALA A 47 8.62 0.42 11.03
N LEU A 48 8.77 1.40 10.15
CA LEU A 48 9.82 2.41 10.26
C LEU A 48 9.67 3.23 11.55
N ARG A 49 8.45 3.63 11.89
CA ARG A 49 8.18 4.32 13.16
C ARG A 49 8.61 3.48 14.36
N GLU A 50 8.19 2.22 14.43
CA GLU A 50 8.50 1.32 15.55
C GLU A 50 10.01 1.11 15.69
N ILE A 51 10.73 0.92 14.57
CA ILE A 51 12.18 0.81 14.57
C ILE A 51 12.81 2.06 15.23
N LEU A 52 12.49 3.25 14.72
CA LEU A 52 13.12 4.49 15.18
C LEU A 52 12.70 4.87 16.59
N GLN A 53 11.45 4.62 16.98
CA GLN A 53 11.01 4.83 18.37
C GLN A 53 11.75 3.93 19.35
N ARG A 54 11.94 2.64 19.01
CA ARG A 54 12.58 1.68 19.93
C ARG A 54 14.10 1.77 19.94
N THR A 55 14.73 2.09 18.81
CA THR A 55 16.20 2.12 18.71
C THR A 55 16.78 3.49 19.02
N LYS A 56 16.07 4.56 18.70
CA LYS A 56 16.53 5.95 18.87
C LYS A 56 15.78 6.74 19.94
N GLY A 57 14.66 6.22 20.46
CA GLY A 57 13.83 6.95 21.42
C GLY A 57 13.03 8.10 20.79
N LEU A 58 12.84 8.08 19.47
CA LEU A 58 12.16 9.12 18.73
C LEU A 58 10.72 9.30 19.24
N SER A 59 10.39 10.50 19.73
CA SER A 59 9.12 10.77 20.41
C SER A 59 8.07 11.44 19.51
N LYS A 60 8.49 12.23 18.51
CA LYS A 60 7.60 12.96 17.62
C LYS A 60 7.57 12.32 16.24
N SER A 61 6.40 11.82 15.84
CA SER A 61 6.18 11.32 14.48
C SER A 61 4.74 11.50 14.05
N ALA A 62 4.51 11.65 12.73
CA ALA A 62 3.18 11.67 12.14
C ALA A 62 3.11 10.77 10.91
N PHE A 63 1.97 10.09 10.75
CA PHE A 63 1.59 9.46 9.51
C PHE A 63 0.83 10.46 8.66
N VAL A 64 1.25 10.65 7.43
CA VAL A 64 0.69 11.65 6.53
C VAL A 64 0.44 11.02 5.18
N SER A 65 -0.74 11.30 4.61
CA SER A 65 -1.09 10.90 3.25
C SER A 65 -1.43 12.12 2.39
N THR A 66 -1.20 12.02 1.08
CA THR A 66 -1.56 13.12 0.16
C THR A 66 -3.05 13.14 -0.16
N GLU A 67 -3.71 12.00 -0.13
CA GLU A 67 -5.14 11.82 -0.36
C GLU A 67 -5.81 11.18 0.86
N PRO A 68 -7.13 11.33 1.04
CA PRO A 68 -7.85 10.62 2.09
C PRO A 68 -7.90 9.12 1.82
N LEU A 69 -8.10 8.33 2.87
CA LEU A 69 -8.46 6.93 2.72
C LEU A 69 -9.81 6.81 2.01
N ASP A 70 -9.85 6.08 0.91
CA ASP A 70 -11.05 5.91 0.08
C ASP A 70 -11.56 4.46 0.06
N ARG A 71 -10.68 3.47 0.24
CA ARG A 71 -11.06 2.05 0.29
C ARG A 71 -11.52 1.66 1.68
N GLN A 72 -12.68 0.99 1.75
CA GLN A 72 -13.26 0.58 3.03
C GLN A 72 -12.32 -0.33 3.84
N GLN A 73 -11.60 -1.23 3.19
CA GLN A 73 -10.62 -2.10 3.85
C GLN A 73 -9.48 -1.33 4.52
N ASN A 74 -9.01 -0.23 3.90
CA ASN A 74 -7.93 0.60 4.45
C ASN A 74 -8.45 1.42 5.64
N ILE A 75 -9.67 1.92 5.55
CA ILE A 75 -10.36 2.61 6.66
C ILE A 75 -10.52 1.66 7.85
N GLU A 76 -10.99 0.43 7.62
CA GLU A 76 -11.16 -0.59 8.66
C GLU A 76 -9.80 -0.98 9.28
N LEU A 77 -8.75 -1.15 8.47
CA LEU A 77 -7.40 -1.44 8.94
C LEU A 77 -6.90 -0.34 9.89
N VAL A 78 -6.97 0.91 9.46
CA VAL A 78 -6.54 2.09 10.25
C VAL A 78 -7.32 2.18 11.55
N SER A 79 -8.64 2.00 11.49
CA SER A 79 -9.53 2.00 12.66
C SER A 79 -9.17 0.89 13.65
N CYS A 80 -8.99 -0.34 13.17
CA CYS A 80 -8.67 -1.50 14.01
C CYS A 80 -7.26 -1.42 14.64
N LEU A 81 -6.34 -0.75 13.98
CA LEU A 81 -4.97 -0.52 14.49
C LEU A 81 -4.85 0.77 15.31
N HIS A 82 -5.92 1.56 15.43
CA HIS A 82 -5.97 2.85 16.13
C HIS A 82 -4.89 3.82 15.63
N LEU A 83 -4.75 3.93 14.31
CA LEU A 83 -3.81 4.84 13.69
C LEU A 83 -4.47 6.18 13.40
N ASP A 84 -3.71 7.26 13.58
CA ASP A 84 -4.07 8.60 13.13
C ASP A 84 -3.25 8.93 11.88
N ILE A 85 -3.90 8.87 10.71
CA ILE A 85 -3.29 9.25 9.42
C ILE A 85 -3.87 10.60 9.03
N GLN A 86 -3.03 11.61 9.06
CA GLN A 86 -3.40 12.99 8.77
C GLN A 86 -3.24 13.28 7.27
N ARG A 87 -4.00 14.22 6.77
CA ARG A 87 -3.81 14.71 5.40
C ARG A 87 -2.65 15.72 5.36
N MET A 88 -1.88 15.70 4.28
CA MET A 88 -0.73 16.59 4.11
C MET A 88 -1.09 18.07 4.28
N ASN A 89 -2.26 18.49 3.86
CA ASN A 89 -2.74 19.88 4.01
C ASN A 89 -3.19 20.26 5.44
N GLN A 90 -3.21 19.29 6.38
CA GLN A 90 -3.57 19.48 7.79
C GLN A 90 -2.35 19.48 8.71
N VAL A 91 -1.16 19.24 8.15
CA VAL A 91 0.08 19.10 8.91
C VAL A 91 1.07 20.19 8.48
N ASP A 92 1.69 20.83 9.45
CA ASP A 92 2.86 21.67 9.18
C ASP A 92 4.08 20.77 8.92
N VAL A 93 4.26 20.39 7.65
CA VAL A 93 5.33 19.48 7.22
C VAL A 93 6.73 20.05 7.50
N ALA A 94 6.88 21.37 7.52
CA ALA A 94 8.15 22.02 7.80
C ALA A 94 8.58 21.89 9.29
N SER A 95 7.66 21.52 10.16
CA SER A 95 7.96 21.25 11.59
C SER A 95 8.64 19.91 11.84
N TYR A 96 8.78 19.07 10.79
CA TYR A 96 9.44 17.77 10.86
C TYR A 96 10.82 17.84 10.23
N ARG A 97 11.83 17.35 10.98
CA ARG A 97 13.23 17.39 10.53
C ARG A 97 13.56 16.29 9.53
N VAL A 98 12.97 15.11 9.69
CA VAL A 98 13.19 13.96 8.83
C VAL A 98 11.89 13.59 8.13
N THR A 99 11.90 13.52 6.81
CA THR A 99 10.80 13.02 6.00
C THR A 99 11.19 11.69 5.36
N ALA A 100 10.39 10.66 5.64
CA ALA A 100 10.48 9.36 5.00
C ALA A 100 9.29 9.17 4.06
N LEU A 101 9.56 8.91 2.79
CA LEU A 101 8.56 8.55 1.79
C LEU A 101 8.50 7.02 1.70
N LEU A 102 7.32 6.47 1.87
CA LEU A 102 7.06 5.03 1.93
C LEU A 102 6.17 4.62 0.77
N ASP A 103 6.54 3.53 0.11
CA ASP A 103 5.79 2.89 -0.96
C ASP A 103 5.50 3.84 -2.14
N ALA A 104 6.42 4.73 -2.37
CA ALA A 104 6.35 5.71 -3.45
C ALA A 104 7.72 6.34 -3.71
N GLN A 105 7.84 6.97 -4.87
CA GLN A 105 8.99 7.74 -5.27
C GLN A 105 8.62 9.21 -5.50
N PRO A 106 9.55 10.16 -5.36
CA PRO A 106 9.30 11.58 -5.64
C PRO A 106 8.74 11.84 -7.05
N SER A 107 9.07 10.99 -8.03
CA SER A 107 8.57 11.07 -9.41
C SER A 107 7.07 10.79 -9.55
N PHE A 108 6.44 10.15 -8.56
CA PHE A 108 4.98 9.89 -8.59
C PHE A 108 4.14 11.16 -8.38
N PHE A 109 4.76 12.19 -7.83
CA PHE A 109 4.09 13.48 -7.61
C PHE A 109 4.21 14.36 -8.85
N THR A 110 3.10 14.91 -9.33
CA THR A 110 3.11 15.89 -10.41
C THR A 110 3.97 17.11 -10.05
N HIS A 111 3.90 17.54 -8.78
CA HIS A 111 4.75 18.55 -8.18
C HIS A 111 5.09 18.10 -6.77
N PHE A 112 6.32 17.65 -6.55
CA PHE A 112 6.80 17.35 -5.20
C PHE A 112 7.15 18.69 -4.52
N PRO A 113 6.50 19.03 -3.38
CA PRO A 113 6.78 20.29 -2.70
C PRO A 113 8.25 20.34 -2.26
N ASP A 114 8.97 21.42 -2.60
CA ASP A 114 10.39 21.59 -2.24
C ASP A 114 10.64 21.48 -0.73
N ALA A 115 9.65 21.86 0.09
CA ALA A 115 9.68 21.73 1.54
C ALA A 115 9.67 20.27 2.05
N LEU A 116 9.32 19.32 1.19
CA LEU A 116 9.15 17.89 1.55
C LEU A 116 10.28 16.99 1.08
N ARG A 117 11.42 17.53 0.63
CA ARG A 117 12.54 16.70 0.13
C ARG A 117 12.77 15.51 1.06
N PRO A 118 12.39 14.27 0.66
CA PRO A 118 12.52 13.13 1.54
C PRO A 118 13.99 12.80 1.73
N GLN A 119 14.41 12.68 2.98
CA GLN A 119 15.74 12.19 3.33
C GLN A 119 15.81 10.67 3.21
N ILE A 120 14.67 10.01 3.38
CA ILE A 120 14.53 8.56 3.35
C ILE A 120 13.47 8.19 2.32
N VAL A 121 13.77 7.25 1.44
CA VAL A 121 12.82 6.67 0.48
C VAL A 121 12.92 5.15 0.53
N PHE A 122 11.81 4.52 0.83
CA PHE A 122 11.62 3.08 0.77
C PHE A 122 10.52 2.75 -0.22
N ASP A 123 10.83 1.92 -1.22
CA ASP A 123 9.88 1.57 -2.26
C ASP A 123 10.18 0.19 -2.88
N HIS A 124 9.19 -0.42 -3.50
CA HIS A 124 9.36 -1.65 -4.27
C HIS A 124 8.87 -1.52 -5.72
N HIS A 125 8.41 -0.35 -6.14
CA HIS A 125 8.04 -0.10 -7.52
C HIS A 125 9.27 0.06 -8.43
N PRO A 126 9.13 -0.15 -9.76
CA PRO A 126 10.19 0.16 -10.69
C PRO A 126 10.72 1.59 -10.50
N TYR A 127 12.05 1.74 -10.55
CA TYR A 127 12.67 3.05 -10.37
C TYR A 127 12.29 3.98 -11.53
N GLU A 128 11.73 5.13 -11.21
CA GLU A 128 11.29 6.12 -12.19
C GLU A 128 11.87 7.52 -11.88
N GLY A 129 12.24 8.23 -12.96
CA GLY A 129 12.68 9.62 -12.89
C GLY A 129 14.13 9.82 -12.41
N GLN A 130 14.48 11.10 -12.16
CA GLN A 130 15.78 11.50 -11.62
C GLN A 130 15.56 12.21 -10.28
N TRP A 131 15.85 11.54 -9.21
CA TRP A 131 15.76 12.06 -7.85
C TRP A 131 16.80 11.38 -6.96
N SER A 132 17.06 11.94 -5.79
CA SER A 132 17.97 11.37 -4.81
C SER A 132 17.48 11.65 -3.40
N ALA A 133 17.81 10.77 -2.47
CA ALA A 133 17.62 10.93 -1.04
C ALA A 133 18.89 10.48 -0.30
N GLU A 134 19.02 10.88 0.96
CA GLU A 134 20.16 10.46 1.77
C GLU A 134 20.17 8.96 1.97
N LEU A 135 19.01 8.34 2.21
CA LEU A 135 18.83 6.89 2.23
C LEU A 135 17.77 6.51 1.19
N MET A 136 18.17 5.67 0.25
CA MET A 136 17.30 5.11 -0.78
C MET A 136 17.38 3.59 -0.73
N ASP A 137 16.25 2.93 -0.55
CA ASP A 137 16.13 1.48 -0.69
C ASP A 137 14.91 1.16 -1.56
N VAL A 138 15.17 1.02 -2.86
CA VAL A 138 14.16 0.74 -3.90
C VAL A 138 14.45 -0.63 -4.50
N ARG A 139 13.55 -1.59 -4.30
CA ARG A 139 13.74 -3.00 -4.70
C ARG A 139 12.59 -3.53 -5.56
N PRO A 140 12.60 -3.29 -6.88
CA PRO A 140 11.50 -3.63 -7.78
C PRO A 140 11.16 -5.12 -7.92
N ASN A 141 12.01 -5.98 -7.42
CA ASN A 141 11.80 -7.43 -7.43
C ASN A 141 11.04 -7.95 -6.21
N TYR A 142 10.83 -7.13 -5.17
CA TYR A 142 10.00 -7.48 -4.03
C TYR A 142 8.52 -7.29 -4.37
N GLY A 143 7.69 -8.19 -3.88
CA GLY A 143 6.25 -8.12 -4.06
C GLY A 143 5.55 -7.12 -3.13
N ALA A 144 6.27 -6.68 -2.06
CA ALA A 144 5.73 -5.72 -1.09
C ALA A 144 6.86 -5.00 -0.34
N LEU A 145 6.67 -3.71 -0.03
CA LEU A 145 7.57 -2.95 0.83
C LEU A 145 7.60 -3.49 2.27
N SER A 146 6.48 -4.02 2.76
CA SER A 146 6.39 -4.71 4.06
C SER A 146 7.38 -5.86 4.19
N SER A 147 7.73 -6.54 3.11
CA SER A 147 8.76 -7.59 3.11
C SER A 147 10.15 -6.99 3.33
N ILE A 148 10.46 -5.86 2.69
CA ILE A 148 11.71 -5.13 2.88
C ILE A 148 11.83 -4.62 4.33
N LEU A 149 10.79 -3.97 4.84
CA LEU A 149 10.76 -3.44 6.21
C LEU A 149 10.80 -4.56 7.28
N THR A 150 10.38 -5.78 6.92
CA THR A 150 10.57 -6.96 7.79
C THR A 150 12.06 -7.26 8.00
N GLU A 151 12.89 -7.15 6.98
CA GLU A 151 14.35 -7.31 7.14
C GLU A 151 14.94 -6.24 8.07
N TYR A 152 14.50 -4.97 7.93
CA TYR A 152 14.91 -3.87 8.82
C TYR A 152 14.50 -4.11 10.28
N LEU A 153 13.29 -4.61 10.51
CA LEU A 153 12.83 -5.00 11.85
C LEU A 153 13.70 -6.10 12.46
N LEU A 154 14.12 -7.08 11.65
CA LEU A 154 15.02 -8.14 12.10
C LEU A 154 16.43 -7.60 12.39
N CYS A 155 16.96 -6.67 11.56
CA CYS A 155 18.22 -5.97 11.85
C CYS A 155 18.17 -5.21 13.18
N SER A 156 17.06 -4.55 13.48
CA SER A 156 16.88 -3.77 14.69
C SER A 156 16.84 -4.60 15.98
N ARG A 157 16.54 -5.91 15.88
CA ARG A 157 16.39 -6.85 17.00
C ARG A 157 15.36 -6.42 18.05
N ILE A 158 14.45 -5.52 17.72
CA ILE A 158 13.37 -5.12 18.61
C ILE A 158 12.31 -6.21 18.72
N LYS A 159 11.55 -6.20 19.80
CA LYS A 159 10.35 -7.03 19.91
C LYS A 159 9.22 -6.39 19.08
N ILE A 160 8.81 -7.04 18.02
CA ILE A 160 7.76 -6.56 17.12
C ILE A 160 6.39 -6.72 17.81
N PRO A 161 5.58 -5.65 17.92
CA PRO A 161 4.23 -5.75 18.48
C PRO A 161 3.28 -6.56 17.60
N ARG A 162 2.28 -7.20 18.23
CA ARG A 162 1.31 -8.04 17.50
C ARG A 162 0.56 -7.28 16.40
N ASN A 163 0.19 -6.04 16.66
CA ASN A 163 -0.51 -5.21 15.68
C ASN A 163 0.37 -4.93 14.45
N LEU A 164 1.68 -4.73 14.65
CA LEU A 164 2.63 -4.54 13.55
C LEU A 164 2.82 -5.83 12.75
N HIS A 165 2.92 -7.01 13.41
CA HIS A 165 2.90 -8.28 12.70
C HIS A 165 1.65 -8.44 11.83
N THR A 166 0.48 -8.01 12.34
CA THR A 166 -0.80 -8.09 11.63
C THR A 166 -0.83 -7.15 10.43
N ALA A 167 -0.35 -5.92 10.60
CA ALA A 167 -0.27 -4.94 9.53
C ALA A 167 0.65 -5.41 8.40
N LEU A 168 1.89 -5.83 8.73
CA LEU A 168 2.87 -6.30 7.75
C LEU A 168 2.39 -7.55 7.00
N LEU A 169 1.79 -8.51 7.72
CA LEU A 169 1.19 -9.68 7.08
C LEU A 169 0.12 -9.29 6.07
N TYR A 170 -0.73 -8.33 6.45
CA TYR A 170 -1.81 -7.88 5.60
C TYR A 170 -1.30 -7.05 4.41
N GLY A 171 -0.29 -6.19 4.61
CA GLY A 171 0.40 -5.48 3.54
C GLY A 171 0.97 -6.43 2.50
N ILE A 172 1.78 -7.42 2.92
CA ILE A 172 2.33 -8.43 2.00
C ILE A 172 1.21 -9.16 1.25
N LYS A 173 0.15 -9.56 1.98
CA LYS A 173 -0.97 -10.30 1.39
C LYS A 173 -1.68 -9.53 0.29
N THR A 174 -1.98 -8.26 0.55
CA THR A 174 -2.76 -7.43 -0.37
C THR A 174 -1.94 -7.01 -1.59
N ASP A 175 -0.69 -6.63 -1.40
CA ASP A 175 0.11 -6.12 -2.49
C ASP A 175 0.60 -7.21 -3.43
N THR A 176 0.87 -8.41 -2.90
CA THR A 176 1.17 -9.60 -3.71
C THR A 176 -0.08 -10.26 -4.31
N ASP A 177 -1.28 -9.75 -4.02
CA ASP A 177 -2.56 -10.36 -4.39
C ASP A 177 -2.62 -11.85 -4.00
N ASN A 178 -2.34 -12.14 -2.73
CA ASN A 178 -2.22 -13.51 -2.20
C ASN A 178 -1.15 -14.36 -2.92
N PHE A 179 -0.06 -13.75 -3.37
CA PHE A 179 1.04 -14.35 -4.17
C PHE A 179 0.67 -14.71 -5.62
N ASP A 180 -0.42 -14.17 -6.13
CA ASP A 180 -0.79 -14.29 -7.55
C ASP A 180 0.02 -13.32 -8.44
N ARG A 181 0.61 -12.27 -7.86
CA ARG A 181 1.55 -11.38 -8.54
C ARG A 181 3.00 -11.88 -8.41
N ALA A 182 3.89 -11.29 -9.20
CA ALA A 182 5.32 -11.61 -9.11
C ALA A 182 5.83 -11.38 -7.69
N THR A 183 6.36 -12.45 -7.08
CA THR A 183 6.89 -12.47 -5.73
C THR A 183 8.19 -13.24 -5.66
N ILE A 184 9.00 -12.95 -4.66
CA ILE A 184 10.25 -13.65 -4.39
C ILE A 184 10.18 -14.45 -3.10
N ILE A 185 11.18 -15.26 -2.84
CA ILE A 185 11.21 -16.12 -1.65
C ILE A 185 11.24 -15.32 -0.34
N GLU A 186 11.76 -14.10 -0.37
CA GLU A 186 11.80 -13.17 0.75
C GLU A 186 10.40 -12.73 1.16
N ASP A 187 9.48 -12.46 0.21
CA ASP A 187 8.08 -12.13 0.48
C ASP A 187 7.36 -13.28 1.17
N ILE A 188 7.54 -14.50 0.66
CA ILE A 188 6.97 -15.72 1.25
C ILE A 188 7.52 -15.95 2.67
N SER A 189 8.81 -15.71 2.87
CA SER A 189 9.47 -15.89 4.16
C SER A 189 8.99 -14.85 5.18
N ALA A 190 8.85 -13.59 4.79
CA ALA A 190 8.32 -12.51 5.62
C ALA A 190 6.85 -12.80 6.01
N TYR A 191 6.02 -13.18 5.05
CA TYR A 191 4.64 -13.59 5.30
C TYR A 191 4.55 -14.74 6.30
N ALA A 192 5.31 -15.81 6.08
CA ALA A 192 5.33 -16.98 6.97
C ALA A 192 5.83 -16.62 8.39
N TYR A 193 6.78 -15.70 8.50
CA TYR A 193 7.25 -15.19 9.79
C TYR A 193 6.14 -14.45 10.54
N HIS A 194 5.47 -13.51 9.91
CA HIS A 194 4.42 -12.71 10.56
C HIS A 194 3.16 -13.53 10.88
N THR A 195 2.83 -14.56 10.08
CA THR A 195 1.67 -15.45 10.32
C THR A 195 1.68 -16.06 11.72
N LYS A 196 2.85 -16.31 12.32
CA LYS A 196 2.97 -16.89 13.66
C LYS A 196 2.46 -15.99 14.77
N TYR A 197 2.48 -14.67 14.56
CA TYR A 197 2.25 -13.67 15.60
C TYR A 197 1.06 -12.77 15.30
N ALA A 198 0.62 -12.71 14.05
CA ALA A 198 -0.46 -11.85 13.60
C ALA A 198 -1.82 -12.21 14.22
N ASN A 199 -2.72 -11.26 14.22
CA ASN A 199 -4.11 -11.44 14.58
C ASN A 199 -4.94 -11.83 13.35
N MET A 200 -4.92 -13.12 12.98
CA MET A 200 -5.65 -13.63 11.82
C MET A 200 -7.16 -13.35 11.84
N PRO A 201 -7.87 -13.45 13.00
CA PRO A 201 -9.26 -13.02 13.10
C PRO A 201 -9.48 -11.55 12.70
N LEU A 202 -8.55 -10.66 13.03
CA LEU A 202 -8.63 -9.25 12.65
C LEU A 202 -8.51 -9.07 11.14
N ILE A 203 -7.55 -9.74 10.51
CA ILE A 203 -7.38 -9.71 9.05
C ILE A 203 -8.67 -10.19 8.37
N ARG A 204 -9.21 -11.33 8.82
CA ARG A 204 -10.47 -11.85 8.29
C ARG A 204 -11.64 -10.86 8.44
N ARG A 205 -11.71 -10.15 9.57
CA ARG A 205 -12.73 -9.12 9.78
C ARG A 205 -12.59 -7.99 8.76
N ILE A 206 -11.37 -7.50 8.52
CA ILE A 206 -11.09 -6.45 7.53
C ILE A 206 -11.50 -6.91 6.13
N GLU A 207 -11.17 -8.14 5.77
CA GLU A 207 -11.48 -8.72 4.45
C GLU A 207 -12.99 -8.97 4.23
N LEU A 208 -13.75 -9.20 5.28
CA LEU A 208 -15.20 -9.40 5.16
C LEU A 208 -16.00 -8.10 5.11
N ASN A 209 -15.49 -7.02 5.69
CA ASN A 209 -16.21 -5.75 5.84
C ASN A 209 -15.83 -4.75 4.74
N GLN A 210 -15.83 -5.20 3.48
CA GLN A 210 -15.33 -4.36 2.36
C GLN A 210 -16.44 -3.62 1.62
N THR A 211 -17.65 -4.15 1.60
CA THR A 211 -18.74 -3.60 0.79
C THR A 211 -19.84 -2.98 1.67
N PRO A 212 -19.94 -1.65 1.72
CA PRO A 212 -21.05 -1.01 2.42
C PRO A 212 -22.40 -1.32 1.75
N ASP A 213 -23.46 -1.50 2.55
CA ASP A 213 -24.82 -1.78 2.04
C ASP A 213 -25.29 -0.76 0.98
N ARG A 214 -24.88 0.51 1.15
CA ARG A 214 -25.21 1.57 0.17
C ARG A 214 -24.62 1.32 -1.24
N PHE A 215 -23.63 0.42 -1.38
CA PHE A 215 -23.09 0.06 -2.68
C PHE A 215 -23.97 -0.91 -3.45
N LEU A 216 -24.89 -1.62 -2.80
CA LEU A 216 -25.80 -2.59 -3.43
C LEU A 216 -26.64 -1.97 -4.56
N LYS A 217 -27.00 -0.68 -4.47
CA LYS A 217 -27.68 0.04 -5.54
C LYS A 217 -26.89 0.06 -6.84
N TYR A 218 -25.55 0.17 -6.75
CA TYR A 218 -24.67 0.17 -7.94
C TYR A 218 -24.47 -1.24 -8.51
N PHE A 219 -24.43 -2.28 -7.65
CA PHE A 219 -24.45 -3.67 -8.11
C PHE A 219 -25.75 -4.00 -8.84
N HIS A 220 -26.89 -3.56 -8.30
CA HIS A 220 -28.18 -3.69 -8.95
C HIS A 220 -28.19 -2.99 -10.33
N TYR A 221 -27.73 -1.75 -10.38
CA TYR A 221 -27.60 -1.01 -11.63
C TYR A 221 -26.70 -1.72 -12.63
N ALA A 222 -25.51 -2.14 -12.20
CA ALA A 222 -24.55 -2.85 -13.04
C ALA A 222 -25.12 -4.17 -13.58
N TYR A 223 -25.91 -4.90 -12.78
CA TYR A 223 -26.56 -6.14 -13.24
C TYR A 223 -27.44 -5.91 -14.46
N HIS A 224 -28.18 -4.82 -14.52
CA HIS A 224 -29.08 -4.50 -15.63
C HIS A 224 -28.40 -3.82 -16.82
N HIS A 225 -27.25 -3.16 -16.61
CA HIS A 225 -26.63 -2.30 -17.62
C HIS A 225 -25.23 -2.79 -18.06
N MET A 226 -24.75 -3.91 -17.51
CA MET A 226 -23.48 -4.49 -17.89
C MET A 226 -23.55 -5.10 -19.30
N ASN A 227 -22.83 -4.52 -20.24
CA ASN A 227 -22.69 -5.08 -21.56
C ASN A 227 -21.64 -6.20 -21.56
N ASN A 228 -21.98 -7.36 -22.08
CA ASN A 228 -21.08 -8.49 -22.22
C ASN A 228 -20.87 -8.84 -23.69
N PHE A 229 -19.64 -8.69 -24.14
CA PHE A 229 -19.27 -9.10 -25.50
C PHE A 229 -18.08 -10.08 -25.44
N ARG A 230 -18.36 -11.36 -25.66
CA ARG A 230 -17.35 -12.44 -25.73
C ARG A 230 -16.43 -12.43 -24.47
N GLY A 231 -17.02 -12.32 -23.27
CA GLY A 231 -16.29 -12.32 -22.01
C GLY A 231 -15.61 -10.99 -21.65
N ARG A 232 -15.87 -9.93 -22.42
CA ARG A 232 -15.49 -8.55 -22.08
C ARG A 232 -16.72 -7.84 -21.54
N ARG A 233 -16.65 -7.36 -20.30
CA ARG A 233 -17.76 -6.71 -19.61
C ARG A 233 -17.47 -5.22 -19.46
N ILE A 234 -18.44 -4.40 -19.85
CA ILE A 234 -18.29 -2.93 -19.80
C ILE A 234 -19.56 -2.33 -19.20
N CYS A 235 -19.39 -1.46 -18.20
CA CYS A 235 -20.49 -0.73 -17.58
C CYS A 235 -20.09 0.71 -17.24
N PHE A 236 -20.98 1.65 -17.53
CA PHE A 236 -20.93 3.01 -17.03
C PHE A 236 -21.96 3.18 -15.92
N LEU A 237 -21.51 3.54 -14.72
CA LEU A 237 -22.36 3.62 -13.52
C LEU A 237 -23.01 5.00 -13.33
N GLY A 238 -22.64 6.00 -14.15
CA GLY A 238 -23.04 7.39 -13.90
C GLY A 238 -22.28 8.00 -12.71
N ASN A 239 -22.94 8.85 -11.95
CA ASN A 239 -22.35 9.43 -10.75
C ASN A 239 -22.24 8.38 -9.63
N VAL A 240 -21.04 8.23 -9.08
CA VAL A 240 -20.74 7.32 -7.97
C VAL A 240 -20.14 8.10 -6.81
N GLU A 241 -20.29 7.57 -5.61
CA GLU A 241 -19.82 8.25 -4.39
C GLU A 241 -18.30 8.19 -4.19
N SER A 242 -17.65 7.16 -4.76
CA SER A 242 -16.19 6.98 -4.69
C SER A 242 -15.68 6.12 -5.84
N ALA A 243 -14.38 6.16 -6.10
CA ALA A 243 -13.71 5.28 -7.06
C ALA A 243 -13.83 3.78 -6.65
N ASP A 244 -13.87 3.51 -5.34
CA ASP A 244 -13.98 2.17 -4.77
C ASP A 244 -15.24 1.43 -5.24
N VAL A 245 -16.36 2.12 -5.48
CA VAL A 245 -17.57 1.55 -6.10
C VAL A 245 -17.24 0.87 -7.44
N CYS A 246 -16.51 1.57 -8.30
CA CYS A 246 -16.12 1.04 -9.61
C CYS A 246 -15.16 -0.14 -9.46
N VAL A 247 -14.23 -0.06 -8.52
CA VAL A 247 -13.26 -1.14 -8.21
C VAL A 247 -14.00 -2.40 -7.78
N GLN A 248 -14.86 -2.33 -6.78
CA GLN A 248 -15.57 -3.49 -6.24
C GLN A 248 -16.48 -4.16 -7.28
N ILE A 249 -17.15 -3.37 -8.10
CA ILE A 249 -17.98 -3.91 -9.18
C ILE A 249 -17.11 -4.58 -10.24
N ALA A 250 -15.99 -3.99 -10.62
CA ALA A 250 -15.09 -4.58 -11.61
C ALA A 250 -14.51 -5.91 -11.09
N ASP A 251 -14.07 -5.96 -9.84
CA ASP A 251 -13.53 -7.16 -9.21
C ASP A 251 -14.60 -8.27 -9.12
N PHE A 252 -15.83 -7.93 -8.70
CA PHE A 252 -16.94 -8.89 -8.66
C PHE A 252 -17.23 -9.50 -10.03
N TYR A 253 -17.34 -8.68 -11.07
CA TYR A 253 -17.66 -9.17 -12.40
C TYR A 253 -16.52 -9.96 -13.04
N LEU A 254 -15.26 -9.72 -12.66
CA LEU A 254 -14.12 -10.50 -13.12
C LEU A 254 -14.19 -11.96 -12.65
N HIS A 255 -14.74 -12.20 -11.45
CA HIS A 255 -14.90 -13.56 -10.90
C HIS A 255 -16.04 -14.38 -11.57
N LEU A 256 -16.84 -13.77 -12.44
CA LEU A 256 -17.89 -14.51 -13.15
C LEU A 256 -17.31 -15.40 -14.26
N ILE A 257 -17.79 -16.64 -14.33
CA ILE A 257 -17.35 -17.61 -15.32
C ILE A 257 -17.46 -17.01 -16.73
N GLY A 258 -16.40 -17.18 -17.53
CA GLY A 258 -16.34 -16.68 -18.89
C GLY A 258 -16.08 -15.19 -19.03
N THR A 259 -15.69 -14.51 -17.96
CA THR A 259 -15.24 -13.12 -17.97
C THR A 259 -13.72 -13.06 -18.06
N TYR A 260 -13.18 -12.23 -18.95
CA TYR A 260 -11.75 -12.07 -19.18
C TYR A 260 -11.28 -10.64 -18.92
N TYR A 261 -12.14 -9.68 -19.23
CA TYR A 261 -11.90 -8.25 -19.00
C TYR A 261 -13.14 -7.59 -18.46
N VAL A 262 -12.93 -6.67 -17.54
CA VAL A 262 -13.99 -5.81 -17.02
C VAL A 262 -13.52 -4.36 -17.08
N VAL A 263 -14.35 -3.50 -17.63
CA VAL A 263 -14.16 -2.05 -17.59
C VAL A 263 -15.38 -1.45 -16.91
N VAL A 264 -15.18 -0.85 -15.76
CA VAL A 264 -16.23 -0.13 -15.05
C VAL A 264 -15.84 1.33 -14.97
N THR A 265 -16.76 2.19 -15.37
CA THR A 265 -16.54 3.65 -15.34
C THR A 265 -17.60 4.34 -14.50
N GLY A 266 -17.22 5.44 -13.87
CA GLY A 266 -18.10 6.28 -13.07
C GLY A 266 -17.57 7.70 -12.95
N ILE A 267 -18.40 8.62 -12.49
CA ILE A 267 -18.04 10.02 -12.26
C ILE A 267 -18.01 10.29 -10.75
N VAL A 268 -16.87 10.75 -10.25
CA VAL A 268 -16.65 11.19 -8.87
C VAL A 268 -16.22 12.64 -8.89
N GLN A 269 -17.00 13.56 -8.32
CA GLN A 269 -16.65 14.98 -8.21
C GLN A 269 -16.14 15.56 -9.56
N ASP A 270 -16.89 15.36 -10.64
CA ASP A 270 -16.60 15.79 -12.01
C ASP A 270 -15.37 15.15 -12.67
N LYS A 271 -14.75 14.13 -12.04
CA LYS A 271 -13.67 13.33 -12.61
C LYS A 271 -14.22 12.00 -13.12
N LEU A 272 -13.88 11.65 -14.35
CA LEU A 272 -14.17 10.32 -14.89
C LEU A 272 -13.18 9.30 -14.34
N ILE A 273 -13.69 8.33 -13.61
CA ILE A 273 -12.94 7.17 -13.11
C ILE A 273 -13.13 6.02 -14.08
N ILE A 274 -12.05 5.37 -14.49
CA ILE A 274 -12.07 4.21 -15.38
C ILE A 274 -11.25 3.09 -14.69
N ILE A 275 -11.91 1.99 -14.38
CA ILE A 275 -11.29 0.82 -13.77
C ILE A 275 -11.21 -0.29 -14.81
N PHE A 276 -9.99 -0.75 -15.06
CA PHE A 276 -9.70 -1.91 -15.88
C PHE A 276 -9.32 -3.09 -15.02
N ARG A 277 -9.91 -4.25 -15.27
CA ARG A 277 -9.53 -5.52 -14.66
C ARG A 277 -9.41 -6.60 -15.74
N GLY A 278 -8.44 -7.47 -15.59
CA GLY A 278 -8.22 -8.59 -16.51
C GLY A 278 -7.79 -9.84 -15.75
N ASP A 279 -7.93 -10.98 -16.41
CA ASP A 279 -7.63 -12.31 -15.86
C ASP A 279 -6.12 -12.60 -15.69
N GLY A 280 -5.25 -11.65 -16.03
CA GLY A 280 -3.79 -11.78 -15.92
C GLY A 280 -3.13 -12.65 -16.99
N TYR A 281 -3.90 -13.44 -17.75
CA TYR A 281 -3.37 -14.41 -18.71
C TYR A 281 -3.29 -13.89 -20.14
N ARG A 282 -4.23 -13.06 -20.57
CA ARG A 282 -4.39 -12.69 -21.99
C ARG A 282 -3.64 -11.44 -22.39
N GLN A 283 -3.76 -10.37 -21.62
CA GLN A 283 -3.09 -9.10 -21.88
C GLN A 283 -2.93 -8.31 -20.58
N ASN A 284 -1.90 -7.49 -20.54
CA ASN A 284 -1.70 -6.57 -19.43
C ASN A 284 -2.67 -5.38 -19.53
N CYS A 285 -3.64 -5.31 -18.61
CA CYS A 285 -4.63 -4.24 -18.55
C CYS A 285 -4.02 -2.85 -18.32
N GLY A 286 -2.92 -2.76 -17.57
CA GLY A 286 -2.17 -1.52 -17.39
C GLY A 286 -1.61 -0.98 -18.70
N ALA A 287 -1.01 -1.86 -19.53
CA ALA A 287 -0.50 -1.49 -20.83
C ALA A 287 -1.62 -1.09 -21.82
N ILE A 288 -2.83 -1.67 -21.68
CA ILE A 288 -4.00 -1.27 -22.48
C ILE A 288 -4.44 0.13 -22.05
N ALA A 289 -4.55 0.39 -20.75
CA ALA A 289 -4.95 1.69 -20.21
C ALA A 289 -3.98 2.80 -20.63
N GLN A 290 -2.67 2.57 -20.51
CA GLN A 290 -1.62 3.52 -20.93
C GLN A 290 -1.64 3.85 -22.44
N LYS A 291 -2.10 2.94 -23.27
CA LYS A 291 -2.24 3.18 -24.72
C LYS A 291 -3.53 3.89 -25.09
N ALA A 292 -4.54 3.84 -24.23
CA ALA A 292 -5.86 4.40 -24.50
C ALA A 292 -5.99 5.84 -23.97
N PHE A 293 -5.21 6.20 -22.97
CA PHE A 293 -5.20 7.50 -22.27
C PHE A 293 -3.80 8.06 -22.09
#